data_df5ada2bef8af7ff5f0be485b10da20c
#
_entry.id   df5ada2bef8af7ff5f0be485b10da20c
#
_cell.length_a   1.000
_cell.length_b   1.000
_cell.length_c   1.000
_cell.angle_alpha   90.00
_cell.angle_beta   90.00
_cell.angle_gamma   90.00
#
_symmetry.space_group_name_H-M   'P 1'
#
loop_
_entity.id
_entity.type
_entity.pdbx_description
1 polymer ?
#
loop_
_entity_poly.entity_id
_entity_poly.type
_entity_poly.pdbx_seq_one_letter_code
_entity_poly.pdbx_strand_id
1 'polypeptide(L)'
;MYLGTPEVAVAPLRALHASGVEIALVVTREDKRRGRGGTLSPSPVKTAALDLGLTVTHTLPDVAKVQPDLGVVVAYGRIIPVDILRIVPMINVHFSLLPRWRGAAPVERALLAGDTETGICIMRIEEGLDTGEVYERVVVPVRPEHTLSTLRSELVQASLAPLVRAVTEGCGQGAP
;
A
#
# COMPACT_ATOMS: atom_id res chain seq x y z
N MET A 1 -10.24 -4.09 -5.33
CA MET A 1 -9.54 -5.04 -4.42
C MET A 1 -8.40 -4.38 -3.67
N TYR A 2 -7.90 -4.99 -2.60
CA TYR A 2 -6.82 -4.46 -1.77
C TYR A 2 -5.67 -5.48 -1.61
N LEU A 3 -4.42 -5.04 -1.77
CA LEU A 3 -3.22 -5.87 -1.62
C LEU A 3 -2.30 -5.26 -0.55
N GLY A 4 -2.04 -6.00 0.52
CA GLY A 4 -1.19 -5.52 1.60
C GLY A 4 -0.79 -6.64 2.56
N THR A 5 0.23 -6.42 3.39
CA THR A 5 0.68 -7.46 4.32
C THR A 5 0.98 -6.92 5.73
N PRO A 6 1.89 -5.94 5.92
CA PRO A 6 2.32 -5.48 7.24
C PRO A 6 1.33 -4.48 7.87
N GLU A 7 1.63 -4.09 9.10
CA GLU A 7 0.82 -3.16 9.90
C GLU A 7 0.53 -1.83 9.19
N VAL A 8 1.51 -1.30 8.46
CA VAL A 8 1.36 -0.02 7.71
C VAL A 8 0.24 -0.06 6.66
N ALA A 9 -0.18 -1.25 6.23
CA ALA A 9 -1.26 -1.45 5.28
C ALA A 9 -2.64 -1.62 5.94
N VAL A 10 -2.73 -1.63 7.27
CA VAL A 10 -4.00 -1.83 7.98
C VAL A 10 -4.85 -0.56 7.97
N ALA A 11 -4.27 0.59 8.33
CA ALA A 11 -5.01 1.84 8.38
C ALA A 11 -5.56 2.27 6.99
N PRO A 12 -4.81 2.16 5.88
CA PRO A 12 -5.34 2.39 4.54
C PRO A 12 -6.52 1.47 4.17
N LEU A 13 -6.45 0.17 4.50
CA LEU A 13 -7.57 -0.77 4.29
C LEU A 13 -8.82 -0.33 5.05
N ARG A 14 -8.67 0.00 6.34
CA ARG A 14 -9.77 0.48 7.18
C ARG A 14 -10.37 1.79 6.67
N ALA A 15 -9.54 2.72 6.20
CA ALA A 15 -9.99 4.00 5.66
C ALA A 15 -10.84 3.82 4.40
N LEU A 16 -10.41 2.97 3.46
CA LEU A 16 -11.18 2.63 2.26
C LEU A 16 -12.51 1.97 2.62
N HIS A 17 -12.51 1.00 3.53
CA HIS A 17 -13.74 0.35 3.97
C HIS A 17 -14.70 1.35 4.64
N ALA A 18 -14.20 2.21 5.52
CA ALA A 18 -14.99 3.21 6.23
C ALA A 18 -15.57 4.29 5.31
N SER A 19 -14.94 4.54 4.15
CA SER A 19 -15.44 5.47 3.12
C SER A 19 -16.54 4.87 2.23
N GLY A 20 -16.94 3.62 2.47
CA GLY A 20 -17.99 2.94 1.70
C GLY A 20 -17.50 2.32 0.40
N VAL A 21 -16.18 2.26 0.16
CA VAL A 21 -15.61 1.55 -1.00
C VAL A 21 -15.86 0.06 -0.85
N GLU A 22 -16.45 -0.55 -1.87
CA GLU A 22 -16.61 -2.01 -1.93
C GLU A 22 -15.26 -2.68 -2.13
N ILE A 23 -14.84 -3.49 -1.16
CA ILE A 23 -13.59 -4.24 -1.20
C ILE A 23 -13.91 -5.71 -1.47
N ALA A 24 -14.04 -6.06 -2.73
CA ALA A 24 -14.45 -7.39 -3.16
C ALA A 24 -13.43 -8.49 -2.77
N LEU A 25 -12.15 -8.15 -2.64
CA LEU A 25 -11.10 -9.12 -2.30
C LEU A 25 -9.91 -8.43 -1.61
N VAL A 26 -9.39 -9.05 -0.55
CA VAL A 26 -8.12 -8.69 0.08
C VAL A 26 -7.09 -9.77 -0.21
N VAL A 27 -5.97 -9.37 -0.83
CA VAL A 27 -4.83 -10.26 -1.12
C VAL A 27 -3.72 -9.96 -0.14
N THR A 28 -3.27 -10.97 0.61
CA THR A 28 -2.17 -10.84 1.56
C THR A 28 -1.29 -12.08 1.54
N ARG A 29 -0.12 -11.98 2.16
CA ARG A 29 0.76 -13.15 2.28
C ARG A 29 0.16 -14.22 3.17
N GLU A 30 0.55 -15.47 2.92
CA GLU A 30 0.23 -16.61 3.77
C GLU A 30 0.68 -16.39 5.21
N ASP A 31 0.02 -17.09 6.14
CA ASP A 31 0.38 -17.11 7.54
C ASP A 31 1.82 -17.60 7.70
N LYS A 32 2.57 -16.93 8.54
CA LYS A 32 3.97 -17.28 8.81
C LYS A 32 4.17 -17.67 10.25
N ARG A 33 5.10 -18.59 10.48
CA ARG A 33 5.55 -18.90 11.83
C ARG A 33 6.28 -17.68 12.41
N ARG A 34 5.83 -17.22 13.57
CA ARG A 34 6.43 -16.08 14.30
C ARG A 34 6.76 -16.46 15.72
N GLY A 35 7.78 -15.77 16.28
CA GLY A 35 8.24 -15.98 17.64
C GLY A 35 9.03 -17.27 17.87
N ARG A 36 9.57 -17.42 19.06
CA ARG A 36 10.42 -18.58 19.46
C ARG A 36 9.66 -19.92 19.47
N GLY A 37 8.32 -19.90 19.59
CA GLY A 37 7.46 -21.09 19.57
C GLY A 37 6.97 -21.51 18.19
N GLY A 38 7.28 -20.77 17.13
CA GLY A 38 6.91 -21.14 15.76
C GLY A 38 5.40 -21.22 15.49
N THR A 39 4.55 -20.51 16.25
CA THR A 39 3.10 -20.46 16.03
C THR A 39 2.79 -19.76 14.72
N LEU A 40 1.92 -20.37 13.90
CA LEU A 40 1.39 -19.74 12.70
C LEU A 40 0.58 -18.51 13.10
N SER A 41 0.92 -17.36 12.53
CA SER A 41 0.23 -16.09 12.81
C SER A 41 -0.19 -15.46 11.48
N PRO A 42 -1.43 -14.95 11.41
CA PRO A 42 -1.91 -14.21 10.25
C PRO A 42 -1.12 -12.92 10.06
N SER A 43 -1.16 -12.38 8.84
CA SER A 43 -0.66 -11.03 8.60
C SER A 43 -1.58 -10.00 9.29
N PRO A 44 -1.07 -8.81 9.68
CA PRO A 44 -1.90 -7.73 10.20
C PRO A 44 -3.09 -7.39 9.28
N VAL A 45 -2.85 -7.34 7.98
CA VAL A 45 -3.91 -7.11 6.99
C VAL A 45 -4.94 -8.23 6.97
N LYS A 46 -4.53 -9.52 7.08
CA LYS A 46 -5.47 -10.64 7.16
C LYS A 46 -6.38 -10.50 8.38
N THR A 47 -5.80 -10.21 9.54
CA THR A 47 -6.58 -10.01 10.77
C THR A 47 -7.58 -8.88 10.59
N ALA A 48 -7.14 -7.71 10.14
CA ALA A 48 -8.02 -6.56 9.93
C ALA A 48 -9.12 -6.83 8.89
N ALA A 49 -8.80 -7.54 7.80
CA ALA A 49 -9.78 -7.88 6.77
C ALA A 49 -10.86 -8.82 7.30
N LEU A 50 -10.50 -9.83 8.10
CA LEU A 50 -11.46 -10.75 8.71
C LEU A 50 -12.35 -10.04 9.75
N ASP A 51 -11.79 -9.11 10.54
CA ASP A 51 -12.56 -8.28 11.49
C ASP A 51 -13.60 -7.41 10.78
N LEU A 52 -13.31 -7.01 9.52
CA LEU A 52 -14.21 -6.24 8.66
C LEU A 52 -15.18 -7.12 7.84
N GLY A 53 -15.13 -8.44 7.98
CA GLY A 53 -15.95 -9.37 7.22
C GLY A 53 -15.58 -9.50 5.75
N LEU A 54 -14.36 -9.10 5.36
CA LEU A 54 -13.90 -9.11 3.97
C LEU A 54 -13.34 -10.47 3.56
N THR A 55 -13.50 -10.80 2.29
CA THR A 55 -12.93 -12.01 1.69
C THR A 55 -11.42 -11.88 1.55
N VAL A 56 -10.67 -12.89 2.02
CA VAL A 56 -9.21 -12.91 2.01
C VAL A 56 -8.68 -14.07 1.16
N THR A 57 -7.67 -13.79 0.34
CA THR A 57 -6.90 -14.81 -0.38
C THR A 57 -5.40 -14.60 -0.24
N HIS A 58 -4.63 -15.63 -0.56
CA HIS A 58 -3.17 -15.61 -0.61
C HIS A 58 -2.63 -15.74 -2.04
N THR A 59 -3.52 -15.89 -3.02
CA THR A 59 -3.18 -16.16 -4.42
C THR A 59 -3.68 -15.07 -5.34
N LEU A 60 -2.82 -14.57 -6.23
CA LEU A 60 -3.17 -13.58 -7.23
C LEU A 60 -4.11 -14.10 -8.34
N PRO A 61 -4.06 -15.37 -8.76
CA PRO A 61 -5.02 -15.88 -9.74
C PRO A 61 -6.50 -15.75 -9.35
N ASP A 62 -6.83 -15.63 -8.06
CA ASP A 62 -8.20 -15.39 -7.62
C ASP A 62 -8.73 -14.01 -8.04
N VAL A 63 -7.85 -13.06 -8.35
CA VAL A 63 -8.19 -11.73 -8.87
C VAL A 63 -8.98 -11.81 -10.17
N ALA A 64 -8.60 -12.72 -11.07
CA ALA A 64 -9.29 -12.92 -12.34
C ALA A 64 -10.75 -13.41 -12.18
N LYS A 65 -11.06 -14.06 -11.07
CA LYS A 65 -12.43 -14.52 -10.74
C LYS A 65 -13.33 -13.40 -10.25
N VAL A 66 -12.75 -12.42 -9.57
CA VAL A 66 -13.49 -11.31 -8.94
C VAL A 66 -13.68 -10.13 -9.89
N GLN A 67 -12.77 -9.95 -10.87
CA GLN A 67 -12.78 -8.87 -11.86
C GLN A 67 -12.98 -7.48 -11.22
N PRO A 68 -12.14 -7.06 -10.27
CA PRO A 68 -12.28 -5.77 -9.62
C PRO A 68 -11.91 -4.62 -10.58
N ASP A 69 -12.57 -3.48 -10.47
CA ASP A 69 -12.29 -2.30 -11.29
C ASP A 69 -10.90 -1.70 -11.02
N LEU A 70 -10.43 -1.80 -9.78
CA LEU A 70 -9.17 -1.22 -9.33
C LEU A 70 -8.49 -2.09 -8.27
N GLY A 71 -7.17 -2.20 -8.35
CA GLY A 71 -6.32 -2.73 -7.29
C GLY A 71 -5.63 -1.62 -6.50
N VAL A 72 -5.73 -1.66 -5.18
CA VAL A 72 -4.98 -0.79 -4.28
C VAL A 72 -3.89 -1.59 -3.61
N VAL A 73 -2.65 -1.16 -3.75
CA VAL A 73 -1.47 -1.84 -3.20
C VAL A 73 -0.83 -0.98 -2.12
N VAL A 74 -0.61 -1.56 -0.94
CA VAL A 74 0.11 -0.92 0.15
C VAL A 74 1.05 -1.94 0.78
N ALA A 75 2.35 -1.78 0.58
CA ALA A 75 3.38 -2.65 1.17
C ALA A 75 3.06 -4.16 1.02
N TYR A 76 2.61 -4.60 -0.12
CA TYR A 76 2.28 -6.01 -0.38
C TYR A 76 3.51 -6.92 -0.32
N GLY A 77 4.65 -6.40 -0.79
CA GLY A 77 5.96 -7.04 -0.68
C GLY A 77 6.16 -8.26 -1.60
N ARG A 78 5.40 -8.33 -2.69
CA ARG A 78 5.62 -9.24 -3.82
C ARG A 78 5.48 -8.46 -5.11
N ILE A 79 6.21 -8.87 -6.14
CA ILE A 79 6.02 -8.37 -7.49
C ILE A 79 4.68 -8.86 -8.01
N ILE A 80 3.90 -7.97 -8.61
CA ILE A 80 2.64 -8.30 -9.25
C ILE A 80 2.95 -8.68 -10.70
N PRO A 81 2.58 -9.89 -11.15
CA PRO A 81 2.82 -10.32 -12.51
C PRO A 81 2.14 -9.40 -13.53
N VAL A 82 2.81 -9.19 -14.66
CA VAL A 82 2.30 -8.33 -15.75
C VAL A 82 0.92 -8.79 -16.24
N ASP A 83 0.67 -10.08 -16.26
CA ASP A 83 -0.64 -10.64 -16.65
C ASP A 83 -1.78 -10.14 -15.75
N ILE A 84 -1.51 -9.96 -14.46
CA ILE A 84 -2.48 -9.40 -13.52
C ILE A 84 -2.66 -7.89 -13.73
N LEU A 85 -1.57 -7.15 -13.99
CA LEU A 85 -1.63 -5.72 -14.29
C LEU A 85 -2.40 -5.40 -15.59
N ARG A 86 -2.40 -6.33 -16.54
CA ARG A 86 -3.19 -6.20 -17.77
C ARG A 86 -4.69 -6.41 -17.56
N ILE A 87 -5.07 -7.14 -16.53
CA ILE A 87 -6.47 -7.44 -16.21
C ILE A 87 -7.07 -6.34 -15.33
N VAL A 88 -6.29 -5.83 -14.35
CA VAL A 88 -6.77 -4.87 -13.37
C VAL A 88 -5.78 -3.71 -13.25
N PRO A 89 -6.22 -2.47 -13.49
CA PRO A 89 -5.40 -1.29 -13.20
C PRO A 89 -5.12 -1.23 -11.70
N MET A 90 -3.91 -0.85 -11.32
CA MET A 90 -3.51 -0.82 -9.92
C MET A 90 -2.82 0.49 -9.55
N ILE A 91 -3.10 0.95 -8.34
CA ILE A 91 -2.39 2.06 -7.72
C ILE A 91 -1.63 1.57 -6.48
N ASN A 92 -0.53 2.23 -6.19
CA ASN A 92 0.32 1.96 -5.02
C ASN A 92 0.44 3.21 -4.14
N VAL A 93 0.41 3.00 -2.84
CA VAL A 93 0.86 4.01 -1.87
C VAL A 93 2.35 3.78 -1.65
N HIS A 94 3.16 4.65 -2.24
CA HIS A 94 4.61 4.61 -2.06
C HIS A 94 5.05 5.64 -1.02
N PHE A 95 5.84 5.22 -0.04
CA PHE A 95 6.23 6.04 1.11
C PHE A 95 7.52 6.83 0.86
N SER A 96 7.57 7.52 -0.28
CA SER A 96 8.59 8.55 -0.59
C SER A 96 8.07 9.54 -1.62
N LEU A 97 8.80 10.63 -1.81
CA LEU A 97 8.60 11.58 -2.90
C LEU A 97 9.34 11.08 -4.16
N LEU A 98 8.65 10.29 -4.99
CA LEU A 98 9.21 9.78 -6.23
C LEU A 98 9.70 10.91 -7.15
N PRO A 99 10.80 10.72 -7.88
CA PRO A 99 11.49 9.45 -8.13
C PRO A 99 12.52 9.05 -7.05
N ARG A 100 12.61 9.81 -5.95
CA ARG A 100 13.54 9.49 -4.86
C ARG A 100 13.05 8.26 -4.10
N TRP A 101 14.00 7.37 -3.77
CA TRP A 101 13.77 6.17 -2.97
C TRP A 101 12.77 5.16 -3.59
N ARG A 102 12.84 4.96 -4.91
CA ARG A 102 12.16 3.84 -5.57
C ARG A 102 12.53 2.52 -4.91
N GLY A 103 11.62 1.56 -4.91
CA GLY A 103 11.81 0.22 -4.39
C GLY A 103 11.60 0.09 -2.89
N ALA A 104 12.30 -0.84 -2.28
CA ALA A 104 12.09 -1.24 -0.89
C ALA A 104 12.63 -0.23 0.12
N ALA A 105 11.97 -0.16 1.30
CA ALA A 105 12.41 0.59 2.48
C ALA A 105 12.67 2.10 2.26
N PRO A 106 11.75 2.84 1.59
CA PRO A 106 11.96 4.24 1.29
C PRO A 106 12.06 5.13 2.55
N VAL A 107 11.30 4.82 3.60
CA VAL A 107 11.31 5.58 4.86
C VAL A 107 12.64 5.44 5.60
N GLU A 108 13.15 4.22 5.66
CA GLU A 108 14.48 3.91 6.21
C GLU A 108 15.59 4.66 5.46
N ARG A 109 15.49 4.68 4.13
CA ARG A 109 16.48 5.37 3.28
C ARG A 109 16.45 6.88 3.47
N ALA A 110 15.27 7.50 3.58
CA ALA A 110 15.13 8.92 3.83
C ALA A 110 15.76 9.32 5.17
N LEU A 111 15.50 8.54 6.24
CA LEU A 111 16.12 8.79 7.56
C LEU A 111 17.63 8.61 7.53
N LEU A 112 18.14 7.53 6.92
CA LEU A 112 19.59 7.26 6.84
C LEU A 112 20.34 8.29 5.98
N ALA A 113 19.68 8.86 4.99
CA ALA A 113 20.26 9.92 4.16
C ALA A 113 20.22 11.30 4.81
N GLY A 114 19.52 11.45 5.95
CA GLY A 114 19.34 12.74 6.58
C GLY A 114 18.44 13.69 5.79
N ASP A 115 17.48 13.14 5.04
CA ASP A 115 16.54 13.98 4.29
C ASP A 115 15.75 14.88 5.25
N THR A 116 15.56 16.14 4.88
CA THR A 116 14.76 17.10 5.67
C THR A 116 13.27 17.01 5.38
N GLU A 117 12.91 16.36 4.29
CA GLU A 117 11.53 16.07 3.92
C GLU A 117 11.45 14.71 3.23
N THR A 118 10.31 14.09 3.33
CA THR A 118 9.89 12.89 2.58
C THR A 118 8.41 13.01 2.28
N GLY A 119 7.71 11.92 1.99
CA GLY A 119 6.28 12.01 1.76
C GLY A 119 5.68 10.71 1.29
N ILE A 120 4.51 10.82 0.69
CA ILE A 120 3.84 9.72 0.03
C ILE A 120 3.52 10.09 -1.41
N CYS A 121 3.49 9.10 -2.27
CA CYS A 121 2.95 9.19 -3.62
C CYS A 121 1.83 8.16 -3.80
N ILE A 122 0.70 8.60 -4.33
CA ILE A 122 -0.29 7.71 -4.93
C ILE A 122 0.08 7.58 -6.40
N MET A 123 0.44 6.40 -6.84
CA MET A 123 0.99 6.19 -8.17
C MET A 123 0.41 4.97 -8.85
N ARG A 124 0.42 4.96 -10.18
CA ARG A 124 0.09 3.80 -10.99
C ARG A 124 1.15 2.72 -10.84
N ILE A 125 0.73 1.46 -10.79
CA ILE A 125 1.67 0.34 -10.91
C ILE A 125 1.83 -0.03 -12.37
N GLU A 126 3.07 -0.13 -12.78
CA GLU A 126 3.52 -0.57 -14.11
C GLU A 126 4.55 -1.69 -13.96
N GLU A 127 5.08 -2.19 -15.07
CA GLU A 127 6.08 -3.25 -15.08
C GLU A 127 7.40 -2.82 -14.41
N GLY A 128 7.76 -1.54 -14.54
CA GLY A 128 8.95 -0.97 -13.91
C GLY A 128 8.75 -0.73 -12.40
N LEU A 129 9.83 -0.87 -11.63
CA LEU A 129 9.78 -0.67 -10.19
C LEU A 129 9.57 0.81 -9.83
N ASP A 130 8.37 1.13 -9.36
CA ASP A 130 7.93 2.48 -8.95
C ASP A 130 8.25 3.55 -10.02
N THR A 131 7.96 3.24 -11.30
CA THR A 131 8.16 4.12 -12.45
C THR A 131 6.88 4.69 -13.02
N GLY A 132 5.72 4.21 -12.57
CA GLY A 132 4.43 4.63 -13.09
C GLY A 132 4.09 6.06 -12.71
N GLU A 133 3.09 6.57 -13.39
CA GLU A 133 2.54 7.91 -13.22
C GLU A 133 2.15 8.20 -11.78
N VAL A 134 2.55 9.36 -11.26
CA VAL A 134 2.20 9.80 -9.89
C VAL A 134 0.99 10.73 -9.96
N TYR A 135 -0.11 10.31 -9.35
CA TYR A 135 -1.37 11.04 -9.32
C TYR A 135 -1.41 12.10 -8.22
N GLU A 136 -0.87 11.78 -7.06
CA GLU A 136 -0.86 12.71 -5.91
C GLU A 136 0.42 12.54 -5.10
N ARG A 137 0.96 13.68 -4.60
CA ARG A 137 2.11 13.74 -3.69
C ARG A 137 1.73 14.50 -2.45
N VAL A 138 2.12 13.99 -1.28
CA VAL A 138 2.01 14.70 -0.02
C VAL A 138 3.39 14.77 0.61
N VAL A 139 3.87 15.99 0.84
CA VAL A 139 5.17 16.22 1.49
C VAL A 139 4.99 16.17 3.01
N VAL A 140 5.91 15.50 3.68
CA VAL A 140 5.98 15.38 5.13
C VAL A 140 7.39 15.79 5.59
N PRO A 141 7.53 16.80 6.45
CA PRO A 141 8.82 17.19 7.00
C PRO A 141 9.42 16.07 7.86
N VAL A 142 10.72 15.82 7.70
CA VAL A 142 11.47 14.92 8.58
C VAL A 142 12.10 15.74 9.69
N ARG A 143 11.64 15.55 10.92
CA ARG A 143 12.11 16.28 12.10
C ARG A 143 13.22 15.49 12.81
N PRO A 144 14.13 16.16 13.54
CA PRO A 144 15.24 15.49 14.25
C PRO A 144 14.80 14.42 15.25
N GLU A 145 13.62 14.59 15.84
CA GLU A 145 13.05 13.63 16.80
C GLU A 145 12.38 12.42 16.15
N HIS A 146 12.24 12.39 14.82
CA HIS A 146 11.62 11.26 14.15
C HIS A 146 12.46 10.00 14.29
N THR A 147 11.81 8.98 14.77
CA THR A 147 12.24 7.58 14.63
C THR A 147 11.60 6.97 13.39
N LEU A 148 12.08 5.83 12.94
CA LEU A 148 11.44 5.08 11.86
C LEU A 148 9.95 4.79 12.13
N SER A 149 9.61 4.47 13.37
CA SER A 149 8.23 4.17 13.75
C SER A 149 7.34 5.40 13.68
N THR A 150 7.77 6.54 14.23
CA THR A 150 6.97 7.77 14.27
C THR A 150 6.81 8.37 12.88
N LEU A 151 7.88 8.42 12.07
CA LEU A 151 7.79 8.91 10.69
C LEU A 151 6.89 8.01 9.84
N ARG A 152 7.02 6.69 9.97
CA ARG A 152 6.16 5.74 9.25
C ARG A 152 4.69 5.92 9.61
N SER A 153 4.36 6.11 10.89
CA SER A 153 2.99 6.37 11.32
C SER A 153 2.45 7.68 10.74
N GLU A 154 3.25 8.75 10.72
CA GLU A 154 2.85 10.03 10.14
C GLU A 154 2.61 9.92 8.63
N LEU A 155 3.47 9.22 7.90
CA LEU A 155 3.30 8.96 6.47
C LEU A 155 2.04 8.13 6.16
N VAL A 156 1.77 7.11 6.98
CA VAL A 156 0.53 6.34 6.85
C VAL A 156 -0.69 7.24 7.03
N GLN A 157 -0.73 8.08 8.06
CA GLN A 157 -1.84 9.01 8.28
C GLN A 157 -1.97 10.00 7.13
N ALA A 158 -0.86 10.55 6.63
CA ALA A 158 -0.84 11.46 5.49
C ALA A 158 -1.37 10.81 4.20
N SER A 159 -1.30 9.48 4.07
CA SER A 159 -1.75 8.75 2.88
C SER A 159 -3.27 8.49 2.84
N LEU A 160 -3.98 8.55 3.97
CA LEU A 160 -5.36 8.05 4.05
C LEU A 160 -6.33 8.86 3.18
N ALA A 161 -6.36 10.17 3.36
CA ALA A 161 -7.27 11.03 2.61
C ALA A 161 -6.96 11.06 1.09
N PRO A 162 -5.68 11.21 0.66
CA PRO A 162 -5.30 11.09 -0.75
C PRO A 162 -5.71 9.75 -1.37
N LEU A 163 -5.50 8.65 -0.66
CA LEU A 163 -5.87 7.32 -1.15
C LEU A 163 -7.38 7.18 -1.32
N VAL A 164 -8.17 7.62 -0.34
CA VAL A 164 -9.63 7.57 -0.43
C VAL A 164 -10.10 8.40 -1.63
N ARG A 165 -9.59 9.64 -1.81
CA ARG A 165 -9.94 10.46 -2.98
C ARG A 165 -9.59 9.76 -4.29
N ALA A 166 -8.38 9.23 -4.42
CA ALA A 166 -7.94 8.55 -5.63
C ALA A 166 -8.86 7.37 -6.02
N VAL A 167 -9.42 6.67 -5.03
CA VAL A 167 -10.32 5.53 -5.27
C VAL A 167 -11.75 5.97 -5.53
N THR A 168 -12.26 7.00 -4.84
CA THR A 168 -13.68 7.42 -4.93
C THR A 168 -13.95 8.42 -6.05
N GLU A 169 -13.00 9.31 -6.33
CA GLU A 169 -13.13 10.38 -7.33
C GLU A 169 -12.38 10.06 -8.63
N GLY A 170 -11.59 8.98 -8.62
CA GLY A 170 -10.69 8.58 -9.69
C GLY A 170 -9.33 9.27 -9.59
N CYS A 171 -8.33 8.60 -10.15
CA CYS A 171 -7.00 9.18 -10.31
C CYS A 171 -7.07 10.24 -11.42
N GLY A 172 -6.91 11.51 -11.07
CA GLY A 172 -6.78 12.58 -12.05
C GLY A 172 -5.62 12.31 -13.03
N GLN A 173 -5.39 13.24 -13.99
CA GLN A 173 -4.19 13.14 -14.82
C GLN A 173 -2.95 13.35 -13.93
N GLY A 174 -2.16 12.30 -13.79
CA GLY A 174 -0.94 12.35 -13.00
C GLY A 174 0.20 13.03 -13.76
N ALA A 175 1.23 13.43 -13.04
CA ALA A 175 2.49 13.89 -13.61
C ALA A 175 3.49 12.72 -13.73
N PRO A 176 4.27 12.65 -14.80
CA PRO A 176 5.31 11.64 -14.99
C PRO A 176 6.43 11.74 -13.95
#